data_1bd26d86f77c768cbd45f6eb5f968c16
#
_entry.id   1bd26d86f77c768cbd45f6eb5f968c16
#
_cell.length_a   1.000
_cell.length_b   1.000
_cell.length_c   1.000
_cell.angle_alpha   90.00
_cell.angle_beta   90.00
_cell.angle_gamma   90.00
#
_symmetry.space_group_name_H-M   'P 1'
#
loop_
_entity.id
_entity.type
_entity.pdbx_description
1 polymer ?
#
loop_
_entity_poly.entity_id
_entity_poly.type
_entity_poly.pdbx_seq_one_letter_code
_entity_poly.pdbx_strand_id
1 'polypeptide(L)'
;AGALVGKQLDIASATVPLQSGKGIVEFTSAGAQTATISITNAAGAAVKTATVDATAGSNAYTWDGTNDSGQQQADGPYTVSILGTTAAGATAALPFTVLGTATGVTRSGTAIDLQLGATSLDLGSVLSVVN
;
A
#
# COMPACT_ATOMS: atom_id res chain seq x y z
N ALA A 1 2.45 -24.55 -2.07
CA ALA A 1 1.38 -23.64 -1.71
C ALA A 1 1.68 -22.88 -0.41
N GLY A 2 2.33 -23.52 0.57
CA GLY A 2 2.69 -22.85 1.81
C GLY A 2 3.88 -21.91 1.70
N ALA A 3 4.53 -21.89 0.55
CA ALA A 3 5.77 -21.13 0.38
C ALA A 3 5.59 -19.63 0.52
N LEU A 4 4.40 -19.09 0.26
CA LEU A 4 4.14 -17.66 0.36
C LEU A 4 3.69 -17.22 1.74
N VAL A 5 3.13 -18.11 2.53
CA VAL A 5 2.63 -17.79 3.86
C VAL A 5 3.82 -17.41 4.76
N GLY A 6 3.71 -16.28 5.44
CA GLY A 6 4.77 -15.75 6.28
C GLY A 6 5.78 -14.90 5.53
N LYS A 7 5.64 -14.79 4.21
CA LYS A 7 6.54 -13.96 3.40
C LYS A 7 5.94 -12.58 3.17
N GLN A 8 6.81 -11.59 3.12
CA GLN A 8 6.42 -10.25 2.71
C GLN A 8 6.45 -10.17 1.19
N LEU A 9 5.39 -9.64 0.61
CA LEU A 9 5.20 -9.62 -0.84
C LEU A 9 5.05 -8.20 -1.32
N ASP A 10 5.57 -7.95 -2.53
CA ASP A 10 5.41 -6.70 -3.25
C ASP A 10 4.24 -6.91 -4.22
N ILE A 11 3.21 -6.08 -4.11
CA ILE A 11 1.93 -6.33 -4.75
C ILE A 11 1.50 -5.11 -5.56
N ALA A 12 1.14 -5.35 -6.83
CA ALA A 12 0.61 -4.30 -7.70
C ALA A 12 -0.87 -4.07 -7.37
N SER A 13 -1.14 -3.18 -6.42
CA SER A 13 -2.50 -2.90 -5.97
C SER A 13 -2.57 -1.50 -5.40
N ALA A 14 -3.72 -0.86 -5.52
CA ALA A 14 -3.99 0.40 -4.83
C ALA A 14 -4.49 0.15 -3.40
N THR A 15 -4.72 -1.10 -3.02
CA THR A 15 -5.17 -1.48 -1.69
C THR A 15 -3.98 -1.88 -0.84
N VAL A 16 -3.72 -1.11 0.23
CA VAL A 16 -2.68 -1.46 1.19
C VAL A 16 -3.31 -2.27 2.32
N PRO A 17 -2.76 -3.45 2.63
CA PRO A 17 -3.24 -4.20 3.79
C PRO A 17 -2.65 -3.61 5.05
N LEU A 18 -3.52 -3.17 5.96
CA LEU A 18 -3.09 -2.75 7.29
C LEU A 18 -3.01 -3.99 8.15
N GLN A 19 -1.79 -4.35 8.55
CA GLN A 19 -1.51 -5.55 9.32
C GLN A 19 -0.70 -5.18 10.55
N SER A 20 -1.16 -5.61 11.71
CA SER A 20 -0.53 -5.29 12.99
C SER A 20 -0.33 -3.78 13.17
N GLY A 21 -1.27 -2.99 12.67
CA GLY A 21 -1.23 -1.55 12.77
C GLY A 21 -0.26 -0.86 11.83
N LYS A 22 0.23 -1.56 10.80
CA LYS A 22 1.18 -0.95 9.84
C LYS A 22 0.80 -1.27 8.40
N GLY A 23 0.97 -0.28 7.53
CA GLY A 23 0.84 -0.46 6.10
C GLY A 23 2.06 0.14 5.40
N ILE A 24 2.57 -0.53 4.38
CA ILE A 24 3.79 -0.12 3.70
C ILE A 24 3.52 0.05 2.22
N VAL A 25 3.96 1.18 1.67
CA VAL A 25 3.80 1.51 0.26
C VAL A 25 5.18 1.88 -0.28
N GLU A 26 5.49 1.41 -1.49
CA GLU A 26 6.69 1.83 -2.21
C GLU A 26 6.25 2.56 -3.49
N PHE A 27 6.79 3.75 -3.69
CA PHE A 27 6.43 4.53 -4.87
C PHE A 27 7.69 5.04 -5.56
N THR A 28 7.55 5.36 -6.85
CA THR A 28 8.68 5.77 -7.67
C THR A 28 8.49 7.21 -8.11
N SER A 29 9.56 7.98 -7.99
CA SER A 29 9.61 9.37 -8.45
C SER A 29 10.73 9.53 -9.46
N ALA A 30 10.50 10.35 -10.50
CA ALA A 30 11.51 10.63 -11.51
C ALA A 30 12.58 11.58 -10.99
N GLY A 31 12.28 12.35 -9.96
CA GLY A 31 13.20 13.31 -9.38
C GLY A 31 12.68 13.82 -8.05
N ALA A 32 13.39 14.76 -7.48
CA ALA A 32 12.99 15.34 -6.21
C ALA A 32 11.68 16.11 -6.37
N GLN A 33 10.68 15.79 -5.56
CA GLN A 33 9.40 16.47 -5.55
C GLN A 33 8.66 16.15 -4.26
N THR A 34 7.54 16.85 -4.05
CA THR A 34 6.68 16.57 -2.91
C THR A 34 5.68 15.51 -3.28
N ALA A 35 5.55 14.48 -2.47
CA ALA A 35 4.55 13.43 -2.67
C ALA A 35 3.48 13.55 -1.60
N THR A 36 2.22 13.57 -2.03
CA THR A 36 1.07 13.61 -1.13
C THR A 36 0.40 12.24 -1.18
N ILE A 37 0.36 11.57 -0.04
CA ILE A 37 -0.18 10.23 0.10
C ILE A 37 -1.52 10.34 0.79
N SER A 38 -2.58 9.86 0.13
CA SER A 38 -3.94 9.89 0.66
C SER A 38 -4.42 8.48 0.88
N ILE A 39 -4.97 8.23 2.06
CA ILE A 39 -5.45 6.90 2.45
C ILE A 39 -6.91 7.01 2.82
N THR A 40 -7.74 6.15 2.21
CA THR A 40 -9.18 6.10 2.47
C THR A 40 -9.55 4.70 2.92
N ASN A 41 -10.64 4.59 3.69
CA ASN A 41 -11.13 3.29 4.12
C ASN A 41 -12.05 2.65 3.06
N ALA A 42 -12.58 1.47 3.35
CA ALA A 42 -13.42 0.73 2.41
C ALA A 42 -14.73 1.48 2.07
N ALA A 43 -15.17 2.37 2.94
CA ALA A 43 -16.35 3.19 2.71
C ALA A 43 -16.04 4.44 1.88
N GLY A 44 -14.78 4.67 1.54
CA GLY A 44 -14.35 5.84 0.78
C GLY A 44 -14.10 7.08 1.61
N ALA A 45 -14.14 6.96 2.94
CA ALA A 45 -13.88 8.10 3.82
C ALA A 45 -12.38 8.32 3.98
N ALA A 46 -11.98 9.59 4.00
CA ALA A 46 -10.57 9.94 4.18
C ALA A 46 -10.10 9.55 5.59
N VAL A 47 -8.96 8.88 5.65
CA VAL A 47 -8.37 8.43 6.90
C VAL A 47 -7.12 9.24 7.21
N LYS A 48 -6.21 9.33 6.25
CA LYS A 48 -4.90 9.94 6.46
C LYS A 48 -4.43 10.65 5.21
N THR A 49 -3.83 11.80 5.38
CA THR A 49 -3.11 12.49 4.31
C THR A 49 -1.73 12.83 4.85
N ALA A 50 -0.71 12.39 4.13
CA ALA A 50 0.67 12.64 4.52
C ALA A 50 1.42 13.24 3.34
N THR A 51 2.33 14.16 3.65
CA THR A 51 3.17 14.80 2.64
C THR A 51 4.61 14.48 2.97
N VAL A 52 5.33 13.95 1.98
CA VAL A 52 6.73 13.57 2.14
C VAL A 52 7.55 14.12 1.00
N ASP A 53 8.86 14.28 1.23
CA ASP A 53 9.79 14.68 0.19
C ASP A 53 10.29 13.42 -0.52
N ALA A 54 9.97 13.32 -1.80
CA ALA A 54 10.40 12.19 -2.61
C ALA A 54 11.72 12.49 -3.29
N THR A 55 12.55 11.47 -3.45
CA THR A 55 13.81 11.53 -4.20
C THR A 55 13.69 10.67 -5.44
N ALA A 56 14.60 10.87 -6.39
CA ALA A 56 14.61 10.07 -7.62
C ALA A 56 14.76 8.59 -7.28
N GLY A 57 13.95 7.76 -7.91
CA GLY A 57 13.96 6.32 -7.71
C GLY A 57 12.87 5.86 -6.76
N SER A 58 13.14 4.79 -6.05
CA SER A 58 12.17 4.16 -5.15
C SER A 58 12.15 4.86 -3.79
N ASN A 59 10.93 5.10 -3.30
CA ASN A 59 10.69 5.71 -1.99
C ASN A 59 9.73 4.82 -1.23
N ALA A 60 9.92 4.68 0.07
CA ALA A 60 9.04 3.90 0.92
C ALA A 60 8.30 4.81 1.89
N TYR A 61 7.03 4.52 2.12
CA TYR A 61 6.24 5.18 3.13
C TYR A 61 5.62 4.12 4.03
N THR A 62 5.87 4.22 5.33
CA THR A 62 5.26 3.33 6.31
C THR A 62 4.17 4.10 7.05
N TRP A 63 2.93 3.66 6.87
CA TRP A 63 1.79 4.24 7.56
C TRP A 63 1.62 3.50 8.90
N ASP A 64 1.53 4.26 9.97
CA ASP A 64 1.41 3.71 11.32
C ASP A 64 -0.03 3.28 11.67
N GLY A 65 -0.93 3.32 10.70
CA GLY A 65 -2.30 2.87 10.87
C GLY A 65 -3.21 3.87 11.58
N THR A 66 -2.75 5.09 11.81
CA THR A 66 -3.57 6.11 12.46
C THR A 66 -4.24 7.03 11.46
N ASN A 67 -5.36 7.62 11.87
CA ASN A 67 -5.99 8.68 11.08
C ASN A 67 -5.32 10.02 11.38
N ASP A 68 -5.80 11.09 10.75
CA ASP A 68 -5.21 12.43 10.93
C ASP A 68 -5.36 12.96 12.36
N SER A 69 -6.25 12.38 13.14
CA SER A 69 -6.41 12.72 14.56
C SER A 69 -5.56 11.86 15.49
N GLY A 70 -4.75 10.96 14.93
CA GLY A 70 -3.88 10.09 15.71
C GLY A 70 -4.54 8.85 16.27
N GLN A 71 -5.75 8.52 15.82
CA GLN A 71 -6.49 7.35 16.30
C GLN A 71 -6.14 6.12 15.46
N GLN A 72 -5.82 5.01 16.14
CA GLN A 72 -5.48 3.75 15.48
C GLN A 72 -6.68 3.19 14.74
N GLN A 73 -6.48 2.83 13.49
CA GLN A 73 -7.52 2.24 12.64
C GLN A 73 -7.45 0.72 12.70
N ALA A 74 -8.59 0.07 12.40
CA ALA A 74 -8.66 -1.39 12.40
C ALA A 74 -7.85 -1.95 11.22
N ASP A 75 -7.20 -3.10 11.44
CA ASP A 75 -6.53 -3.82 10.36
C ASP A 75 -7.53 -4.17 9.25
N GLY A 76 -7.08 -4.11 8.03
CA GLY A 76 -7.92 -4.42 6.88
C GLY A 76 -7.46 -3.68 5.63
N PRO A 77 -8.29 -3.63 4.60
CA PRO A 77 -7.93 -2.99 3.34
C PRO A 77 -8.16 -1.48 3.39
N TYR A 78 -7.18 -0.72 2.90
CA TYR A 78 -7.28 0.72 2.74
C TYR A 78 -6.79 1.10 1.36
N THR A 79 -7.42 2.10 0.75
CA THR A 79 -7.06 2.54 -0.59
C THR A 79 -6.08 3.69 -0.51
N VAL A 80 -5.02 3.61 -1.33
CA VAL A 80 -3.95 4.61 -1.36
C VAL A 80 -3.94 5.31 -2.70
N SER A 81 -3.68 6.61 -2.68
CA SER A 81 -3.34 7.35 -3.88
C SER A 81 -2.14 8.26 -3.58
N ILE A 82 -1.27 8.44 -4.56
CA ILE A 82 -0.06 9.23 -4.38
C ILE A 82 0.06 10.22 -5.53
N LEU A 83 0.14 11.50 -5.19
CA LEU A 83 0.33 12.57 -6.16
C LEU A 83 1.67 13.25 -5.91
N GLY A 84 2.46 13.37 -6.98
CA GLY A 84 3.68 14.14 -6.91
C GLY A 84 3.44 15.57 -7.37
N THR A 85 4.11 16.52 -6.74
CA THR A 85 4.06 17.93 -7.12
C THR A 85 5.49 18.43 -7.29
N THR A 86 5.84 18.82 -8.51
CA THR A 86 7.18 19.32 -8.81
C THR A 86 7.35 20.77 -8.33
N ALA A 87 8.59 21.25 -8.33
CA ALA A 87 8.87 22.64 -7.95
C ALA A 87 8.17 23.64 -8.86
N ALA A 88 7.87 23.25 -10.09
CA ALA A 88 7.12 24.09 -11.03
C ALA A 88 5.61 24.06 -10.78
N GLY A 89 5.14 23.27 -9.82
CA GLY A 89 3.72 23.18 -9.49
C GLY A 89 2.94 22.16 -10.28
N ALA A 90 3.59 21.38 -11.15
CA ALA A 90 2.91 20.34 -11.92
C ALA A 90 2.63 19.13 -11.02
N THR A 91 1.41 18.60 -11.10
CA THR A 91 1.01 17.43 -10.33
C THR A 91 0.73 16.24 -11.23
N ALA A 92 1.07 15.06 -10.79
CA ALA A 92 0.80 13.81 -11.49
C ALA A 92 0.79 12.65 -10.51
N ALA A 93 0.01 11.61 -10.83
CA ALA A 93 0.01 10.40 -10.03
C ALA A 93 1.36 9.71 -10.13
N LEU A 94 1.89 9.24 -8.99
CA LEU A 94 3.14 8.49 -8.97
C LEU A 94 2.81 7.00 -8.90
N PRO A 95 3.52 6.17 -9.68
CA PRO A 95 3.30 4.73 -9.63
C PRO A 95 3.77 4.17 -8.29
N PHE A 96 3.02 3.23 -7.73
CA PHE A 96 3.36 2.64 -6.45
C PHE A 96 2.90 1.20 -6.38
N THR A 97 3.49 0.47 -5.44
CA THR A 97 3.09 -0.88 -5.07
C THR A 97 2.88 -0.91 -3.57
N VAL A 98 2.20 -1.94 -3.08
CA VAL A 98 1.99 -2.12 -1.64
C VAL A 98 2.73 -3.36 -1.17
N LEU A 99 3.13 -3.37 0.10
CA LEU A 99 3.74 -4.53 0.72
C LEU A 99 2.77 -5.14 1.72
N GLY A 100 2.77 -6.45 1.79
CA GLY A 100 1.94 -7.16 2.76
C GLY A 100 2.51 -8.52 3.05
N THR A 101 2.19 -9.06 4.23
CA THR A 101 2.64 -10.38 4.64
C THR A 101 1.50 -11.37 4.44
N ALA A 102 1.74 -12.42 3.65
CA ALA A 102 0.74 -13.43 3.39
C ALA A 102 0.49 -14.25 4.65
N THR A 103 -0.78 -14.39 5.03
CA THR A 103 -1.18 -15.21 6.18
C THR A 103 -1.94 -16.46 5.76
N GLY A 104 -2.35 -16.54 4.50
CA GLY A 104 -3.05 -17.69 3.96
C GLY A 104 -3.30 -17.55 2.48
N VAL A 105 -3.81 -18.62 1.89
CA VAL A 105 -4.18 -18.66 0.48
C VAL A 105 -5.54 -19.32 0.40
N THR A 106 -6.45 -18.72 -0.36
CA THR A 106 -7.77 -19.31 -0.60
C THR A 106 -8.01 -19.43 -2.09
N ARG A 107 -8.84 -20.40 -2.46
CA ARG A 107 -9.20 -20.63 -3.85
C ARG A 107 -10.70 -20.43 -4.01
N SER A 108 -11.08 -19.67 -5.04
CA SER A 108 -12.48 -19.48 -5.39
C SER A 108 -12.62 -19.73 -6.89
N GLY A 109 -13.09 -20.91 -7.26
CA GLY A 109 -13.12 -21.34 -8.67
C GLY A 109 -11.70 -21.46 -9.22
N THR A 110 -11.40 -20.69 -10.26
CA THR A 110 -10.06 -20.64 -10.86
C THR A 110 -9.19 -19.52 -10.26
N ALA A 111 -9.79 -18.65 -9.43
CA ALA A 111 -9.06 -17.55 -8.83
C ALA A 111 -8.38 -18.01 -7.56
N ILE A 112 -7.18 -17.49 -7.32
CA ILE A 112 -6.43 -17.73 -6.09
C ILE A 112 -6.23 -16.39 -5.43
N ASP A 113 -6.68 -16.28 -4.18
CA ASP A 113 -6.56 -15.06 -3.40
C ASP A 113 -5.58 -15.28 -2.26
N LEU A 114 -4.76 -14.26 -2.03
CA LEU A 114 -3.89 -14.20 -0.87
C LEU A 114 -4.63 -13.53 0.27
N GLN A 115 -4.52 -14.12 1.44
CA GLN A 115 -4.96 -13.49 2.67
C GLN A 115 -3.80 -12.74 3.29
N LEU A 116 -4.02 -11.48 3.60
CA LEU A 116 -3.02 -10.59 4.20
C LEU A 116 -3.65 -10.02 5.46
N GLY A 117 -3.77 -10.87 6.48
CA GLY A 117 -4.55 -10.55 7.66
C GLY A 117 -6.03 -10.43 7.30
N ALA A 118 -6.64 -9.28 7.52
CA ALA A 118 -8.03 -9.03 7.20
C ALA A 118 -8.26 -8.58 5.74
N THR A 119 -7.18 -8.55 4.94
CA THR A 119 -7.24 -8.10 3.55
C THR A 119 -7.05 -9.29 2.62
N SER A 120 -7.80 -9.32 1.52
CA SER A 120 -7.68 -10.36 0.50
C SER A 120 -7.33 -9.71 -0.83
N LEU A 121 -6.27 -10.19 -1.49
CA LEU A 121 -5.84 -9.68 -2.79
C LEU A 121 -5.58 -10.86 -3.74
N ASP A 122 -5.74 -10.59 -5.04
CA ASP A 122 -5.52 -11.60 -6.07
C ASP A 122 -4.05 -11.98 -6.13
N LEU A 123 -3.77 -13.28 -6.15
CA LEU A 123 -2.40 -13.78 -6.29
C LEU A 123 -1.72 -13.25 -7.56
N GLY A 124 -2.49 -13.03 -8.62
CA GLY A 124 -1.95 -12.48 -9.87
C GLY A 124 -1.37 -11.07 -9.73
N SER A 125 -1.68 -10.37 -8.65
CA SER A 125 -1.15 -9.02 -8.39
C SER A 125 0.23 -9.03 -7.75
N VAL A 126 0.72 -10.18 -7.29
CA VAL A 126 2.02 -10.29 -6.63
C VAL A 126 3.12 -10.14 -7.66
N LEU A 127 4.05 -9.21 -7.40
CA LEU A 127 5.17 -8.96 -8.28
C LEU A 127 6.42 -9.72 -7.87
N SER A 128 6.68 -9.78 -6.56
CA SER A 128 7.87 -10.44 -6.05
C SER A 128 7.72 -10.74 -4.56
N VAL A 129 8.61 -11.60 -4.07
CA VAL A 129 8.77 -11.87 -2.64
C VAL A 129 9.90 -10.97 -2.14
N VAL A 130 9.63 -10.20 -1.08
CA VAL A 130 10.59 -9.22 -0.58
C VAL A 130 11.56 -9.84 0.42
N ASN A 131 11.09 -10.85 1.16
CA ASN A 131 12.00 -11.48 2.12
C ASN A 131 11.85 -12.97 2.18
#